data_823eccdaed8060fa34225bc77337207c
#
_entry.id   823eccdaed8060fa34225bc77337207c
#
_cell.length_a   1.000
_cell.length_b   1.000
_cell.length_c   1.000
_cell.angle_alpha   90.00
_cell.angle_beta   90.00
_cell.angle_gamma   90.00
#
_symmetry.space_group_name_H-M   'P 1'
#
loop_
_entity.id
_entity.type
_entity.pdbx_description
1 polymer ?
#
loop_
_entity_poly.entity_id
_entity_poly.type
_entity_poly.pdbx_seq_one_letter_code
_entity_poly.pdbx_strand_id
1 'polypeptide(L)'
;ERTVEHELLPMAQAMGLGVLPWSPLGGGILTGKYSRADLSDDNGADVAGDRKGVIASIGHLNQRALDIADVVGQVADELGATRSQVAIAWTLCHPAVLSPIIGARTLAQAEDNLGALDIVLSDAQKARLDAASAPAPIFPERFIGRPMAQQLIFGTSRLESRE
;
A
#
# COMPACT_ATOMS: atom_id res chain seq x y z
N GLU A 1 -2.34 -1.88 -3.24
CA GLU A 1 -3.80 -2.11 -3.16
C GLU A 1 -4.25 -2.13 -1.70
N ARG A 2 -5.16 -1.24 -1.29
CA ARG A 2 -5.57 -1.04 0.11
C ARG A 2 -7.08 -1.26 0.32
N THR A 3 -7.81 -1.73 -0.69
CA THR A 3 -9.27 -1.97 -0.56
C THR A 3 -9.62 -3.01 0.51
N VAL A 4 -8.68 -3.89 0.85
CA VAL A 4 -8.82 -4.86 1.96
C VAL A 4 -9.01 -4.17 3.33
N GLU A 5 -8.61 -2.90 3.46
CA GLU A 5 -8.74 -2.13 4.70
C GLU A 5 -10.17 -1.68 4.99
N HIS A 6 -11.06 -1.69 4.00
CA HIS A 6 -12.46 -1.32 4.21
C HIS A 6 -13.23 -2.37 5.02
N GLU A 7 -12.98 -3.66 4.77
CA GLU A 7 -13.76 -4.75 5.37
C GLU A 7 -12.91 -5.90 5.89
N LEU A 8 -11.97 -6.42 5.08
CA LEU A 8 -11.27 -7.67 5.39
C LEU A 8 -10.32 -7.53 6.58
N LEU A 9 -9.55 -6.45 6.66
CA LEU A 9 -8.63 -6.25 7.79
C LEU A 9 -9.39 -5.94 9.08
N PRO A 10 -10.42 -5.07 9.12
CA PRO A 10 -11.26 -4.89 10.31
C PRO A 10 -11.96 -6.17 10.76
N MET A 11 -12.48 -6.96 9.82
CA MET A 11 -13.09 -8.25 10.12
C MET A 11 -12.08 -9.21 10.74
N ALA A 12 -10.90 -9.35 10.13
CA ALA A 12 -9.84 -10.23 10.64
C ALA A 12 -9.43 -9.85 12.06
N GLN A 13 -9.28 -8.55 12.32
CA GLN A 13 -8.94 -8.04 13.66
C GLN A 13 -10.06 -8.35 14.67
N ALA A 14 -11.33 -8.12 14.32
CA ALA A 14 -12.47 -8.40 15.19
C ALA A 14 -12.63 -9.89 15.51
N MET A 15 -12.21 -10.77 14.59
CA MET A 15 -12.29 -12.22 14.74
C MET A 15 -11.01 -12.86 15.28
N GLY A 16 -9.99 -12.08 15.59
CA GLY A 16 -8.68 -12.58 16.07
C GLY A 16 -7.92 -13.40 15.01
N LEU A 17 -8.10 -13.07 13.72
CA LEU A 17 -7.44 -13.74 12.61
C LEU A 17 -6.16 -12.97 12.23
N GLY A 18 -5.05 -13.69 12.04
CA GLY A 18 -3.83 -13.13 11.49
C GLY A 18 -3.88 -13.09 9.97
N VAL A 19 -3.52 -11.97 9.37
CA VAL A 19 -3.51 -11.76 7.92
C VAL A 19 -2.10 -11.89 7.36
N LEU A 20 -1.97 -12.59 6.23
CA LEU A 20 -0.73 -12.80 5.49
C LEU A 20 -0.85 -12.11 4.12
N PRO A 21 -0.62 -10.80 4.01
CA PRO A 21 -0.70 -10.10 2.73
C PRO A 21 0.42 -10.55 1.80
N TRP A 22 0.07 -10.83 0.55
CA TRP A 22 1.02 -11.20 -0.49
C TRP A 22 1.44 -9.99 -1.33
N SER A 23 2.60 -10.09 -2.00
CA SER A 23 3.14 -9.03 -2.87
C SER A 23 3.27 -7.66 -2.18
N PRO A 24 3.90 -7.53 -1.01
CA PRO A 24 4.01 -6.26 -0.29
C PRO A 24 4.76 -5.17 -1.07
N LEU A 25 5.50 -5.53 -2.11
CA LEU A 25 6.22 -4.62 -3.01
C LEU A 25 5.42 -4.22 -4.26
N GLY A 26 4.13 -4.58 -4.36
CA GLY A 26 3.29 -4.24 -5.50
C GLY A 26 3.88 -4.76 -6.84
N GLY A 27 4.33 -6.01 -6.88
CA GLY A 27 5.01 -6.57 -8.06
C GLY A 27 6.36 -5.93 -8.37
N GLY A 28 6.93 -5.19 -7.42
CA GLY A 28 8.19 -4.48 -7.52
C GLY A 28 8.04 -3.01 -7.90
N ILE A 29 6.84 -2.46 -8.00
CA ILE A 29 6.63 -1.02 -8.25
C ILE A 29 7.25 -0.20 -7.12
N LEU A 30 6.99 -0.61 -5.88
CA LEU A 30 7.48 0.11 -4.70
C LEU A 30 8.99 0.04 -4.48
N THR A 31 9.72 -0.81 -5.22
CA THR A 31 11.19 -0.82 -5.20
C THR A 31 11.82 0.32 -5.98
N GLY A 32 11.01 1.06 -6.78
CA GLY A 32 11.49 2.15 -7.63
C GLY A 32 12.16 1.70 -8.93
N LYS A 33 12.05 0.42 -9.31
CA LYS A 33 12.64 -0.09 -10.54
C LYS A 33 11.91 0.33 -11.82
N TYR A 34 10.68 0.81 -11.71
CA TYR A 34 9.88 1.34 -12.81
C TYR A 34 9.86 2.86 -12.79
N SER A 35 9.82 3.45 -13.97
CA SER A 35 9.79 4.89 -14.20
C SER A 35 8.53 5.32 -14.95
N ARG A 36 8.31 6.63 -15.09
CA ARG A 36 7.20 7.17 -15.89
C ARG A 36 7.33 6.85 -17.39
N ALA A 37 8.54 6.62 -17.90
CA ALA A 37 8.75 6.17 -19.26
C ALA A 37 8.13 4.77 -19.49
N ASP A 38 8.05 3.95 -18.46
CA ASP A 38 7.46 2.60 -18.51
C ASP A 38 5.94 2.62 -18.67
N LEU A 39 5.27 3.77 -18.47
CA LEU A 39 3.84 3.94 -18.66
C LEU A 39 3.45 4.12 -20.14
N SER A 40 4.37 4.60 -20.97
CA SER A 40 4.14 4.91 -22.39
C SER A 40 4.51 3.77 -23.33
N ASP A 41 5.14 2.72 -22.82
CA ASP A 41 5.48 1.54 -23.60
C ASP A 41 4.22 0.69 -23.86
N ASP A 42 3.54 1.03 -24.96
CA ASP A 42 2.44 0.25 -25.56
C ASP A 42 3.00 -1.04 -26.24
N ASN A 43 4.11 -1.54 -25.74
CA ASN A 43 4.68 -2.80 -26.17
C ASN A 43 3.75 -3.89 -25.69
N GLY A 44 2.87 -4.29 -26.63
CA GLY A 44 1.92 -5.38 -26.49
C GLY A 44 2.59 -6.53 -25.74
N ALA A 45 2.11 -6.75 -24.55
CA ALA A 45 2.67 -7.67 -23.61
C ALA A 45 2.88 -9.02 -24.27
N ASP A 46 4.12 -9.35 -24.52
CA ASP A 46 4.52 -10.73 -24.56
C ASP A 46 4.41 -11.25 -23.12
N VAL A 47 3.20 -11.66 -22.74
CA VAL A 47 2.74 -11.90 -21.34
C VAL A 47 3.42 -13.14 -20.75
N ALA A 48 4.16 -13.87 -21.57
CA ALA A 48 4.82 -15.10 -21.15
C ALA A 48 6.19 -14.79 -20.52
N GLY A 49 6.20 -14.43 -19.24
CA GLY A 49 7.41 -14.45 -18.39
C GLY A 49 7.95 -13.12 -17.90
N ASP A 50 7.51 -11.96 -18.41
CA ASP A 50 7.95 -10.66 -17.89
C ASP A 50 6.97 -10.10 -16.86
N ARG A 51 7.46 -9.89 -15.64
CA ARG A 51 6.68 -9.33 -14.53
C ARG A 51 6.13 -7.93 -14.84
N LYS A 52 6.83 -7.11 -15.65
CA LYS A 52 6.38 -5.78 -16.09
C LYS A 52 5.08 -5.89 -16.89
N GLY A 53 5.04 -6.78 -17.87
CA GLY A 53 3.87 -7.01 -18.70
C GLY A 53 2.65 -7.45 -17.88
N VAL A 54 2.82 -8.37 -16.93
CA VAL A 54 1.75 -8.80 -16.04
C VAL A 54 1.21 -7.64 -15.20
N ILE A 55 2.08 -6.83 -14.58
CA ILE A 55 1.67 -5.72 -13.73
C ILE A 55 0.98 -4.62 -14.53
N ALA A 56 1.45 -4.36 -15.75
CA ALA A 56 0.84 -3.41 -16.67
C ALA A 56 -0.54 -3.90 -17.15
N SER A 57 -0.67 -5.17 -17.54
CA SER A 57 -1.92 -5.75 -18.03
C SER A 57 -3.06 -5.73 -17.02
N ILE A 58 -2.75 -5.82 -15.72
CA ILE A 58 -3.75 -5.70 -14.64
C ILE A 58 -3.93 -4.26 -14.14
N GLY A 59 -3.33 -3.27 -14.83
CA GLY A 59 -3.48 -1.84 -14.53
C GLY A 59 -2.79 -1.36 -13.25
N HIS A 60 -1.94 -2.19 -12.65
CA HIS A 60 -1.24 -1.81 -11.40
C HIS A 60 -0.09 -0.86 -11.66
N LEU A 61 0.58 -0.93 -12.82
CA LEU A 61 1.61 0.05 -13.22
C LEU A 61 0.91 1.29 -13.79
N ASN A 62 0.76 2.32 -13.00
CA ASN A 62 0.11 3.57 -13.36
C ASN A 62 0.78 4.75 -12.66
N GLN A 63 0.42 5.99 -13.06
CA GLN A 63 1.02 7.22 -12.49
C GLN A 63 0.92 7.25 -10.96
N ARG A 64 -0.27 6.95 -10.40
CA ARG A 64 -0.48 6.93 -8.96
C ARG A 64 0.47 5.96 -8.22
N ALA A 65 0.67 4.77 -8.77
CA ALA A 65 1.55 3.78 -8.18
C ALA A 65 3.01 4.24 -8.15
N LEU A 66 3.44 4.97 -9.19
CA LEU A 66 4.78 5.57 -9.24
C LEU A 66 4.90 6.75 -8.27
N ASP A 67 3.87 7.57 -8.12
CA ASP A 67 3.85 8.66 -7.14
C ASP A 67 3.95 8.13 -5.71
N ILE A 68 3.27 7.02 -5.41
CA ILE A 68 3.42 6.31 -4.12
C ILE A 68 4.85 5.78 -3.95
N ALA A 69 5.44 5.18 -4.98
CA ALA A 69 6.81 4.68 -4.94
C ALA A 69 7.84 5.81 -4.70
N ASP A 70 7.56 7.02 -5.20
CA ASP A 70 8.41 8.19 -4.92
C ASP A 70 8.34 8.61 -3.44
N VAL A 71 7.15 8.59 -2.82
CA VAL A 71 7.00 8.85 -1.38
C VAL A 71 7.70 7.77 -0.54
N VAL A 72 7.59 6.50 -0.94
CA VAL A 72 8.34 5.41 -0.30
C VAL A 72 9.84 5.68 -0.39
N GLY A 73 10.33 6.15 -1.55
CA GLY A 73 11.72 6.53 -1.74
C GLY A 73 12.19 7.65 -0.80
N GLN A 74 11.40 8.70 -0.66
CA GLN A 74 11.72 9.80 0.27
C GLN A 74 11.86 9.31 1.72
N VAL A 75 10.94 8.45 2.17
CA VAL A 75 11.01 7.86 3.51
C VAL A 75 12.21 6.93 3.66
N ALA A 76 12.55 6.18 2.61
CA ALA A 76 13.72 5.30 2.59
C ALA A 76 15.03 6.10 2.72
N ASP A 77 15.15 7.23 1.99
CA ASP A 77 16.30 8.12 2.06
C ASP A 77 16.48 8.72 3.46
N GLU A 78 15.37 9.13 4.11
CA GLU A 78 15.38 9.65 5.50
C GLU A 78 15.89 8.61 6.52
N LEU A 79 15.60 7.33 6.28
CA LEU A 79 15.96 6.24 7.19
C LEU A 79 17.30 5.57 6.85
N GLY A 80 17.92 5.93 5.72
CA GLY A 80 19.08 5.23 5.20
C GLY A 80 18.77 3.76 4.85
N ALA A 81 17.52 3.48 4.48
CA ALA A 81 16.98 2.16 4.18
C ALA A 81 16.68 2.00 2.69
N THR A 82 16.35 0.78 2.25
CA THR A 82 15.84 0.56 0.91
C THR A 82 14.34 0.79 0.82
N ARG A 83 13.84 1.11 -0.38
CA ARG A 83 12.40 1.22 -0.64
C ARG A 83 11.66 -0.09 -0.32
N SER A 84 12.29 -1.24 -0.57
CA SER A 84 11.74 -2.56 -0.25
C SER A 84 11.51 -2.70 1.25
N GLN A 85 12.51 -2.34 2.06
CA GLN A 85 12.43 -2.40 3.52
C GLN A 85 11.30 -1.51 4.06
N VAL A 86 11.21 -0.26 3.58
CA VAL A 86 10.14 0.67 4.00
C VAL A 86 8.75 0.15 3.63
N ALA A 87 8.56 -0.36 2.42
CA ALA A 87 7.26 -0.88 1.98
C ALA A 87 6.82 -2.11 2.79
N ILE A 88 7.74 -3.01 3.11
CA ILE A 88 7.46 -4.19 3.94
C ILE A 88 7.19 -3.76 5.39
N ALA A 89 8.01 -2.87 5.95
CA ALA A 89 7.83 -2.35 7.30
C ALA A 89 6.48 -1.64 7.46
N TRP A 90 6.07 -0.83 6.48
CA TRP A 90 4.75 -0.20 6.48
C TRP A 90 3.61 -1.24 6.50
N THR A 91 3.74 -2.33 5.73
CA THR A 91 2.75 -3.41 5.73
C THR A 91 2.61 -4.06 7.11
N LEU A 92 3.71 -4.19 7.84
CA LEU A 92 3.76 -4.73 9.21
C LEU A 92 3.16 -3.78 10.26
N CYS A 93 2.95 -2.50 9.95
CA CYS A 93 2.34 -1.55 10.90
C CYS A 93 0.86 -1.83 11.16
N HIS A 94 0.17 -2.60 10.33
CA HIS A 94 -1.25 -2.87 10.53
C HIS A 94 -1.47 -3.99 11.56
N PRO A 95 -2.28 -3.78 12.62
CA PRO A 95 -2.40 -4.72 13.74
C PRO A 95 -2.96 -6.10 13.37
N ALA A 96 -3.74 -6.22 12.27
CA ALA A 96 -4.23 -7.51 11.77
C ALA A 96 -3.18 -8.26 10.94
N VAL A 97 -2.11 -7.61 10.50
CA VAL A 97 -1.06 -8.26 9.69
C VAL A 97 -0.10 -9.01 10.58
N LEU A 98 -0.04 -10.33 10.39
CA LEU A 98 0.88 -11.21 11.10
C LEU A 98 2.25 -11.25 10.41
N SER A 99 2.26 -11.45 9.09
CA SER A 99 3.50 -11.55 8.31
C SER A 99 3.19 -11.34 6.81
N PRO A 100 3.85 -10.41 6.10
CA PRO A 100 3.75 -10.32 4.65
C PRO A 100 4.47 -11.48 3.97
N ILE A 101 3.90 -11.97 2.87
CA ILE A 101 4.53 -13.00 2.05
C ILE A 101 5.48 -12.32 1.07
N ILE A 102 6.77 -12.46 1.32
CA ILE A 102 7.84 -11.91 0.49
C ILE A 102 8.36 -12.96 -0.49
N GLY A 103 8.93 -12.50 -1.62
CA GLY A 103 9.64 -13.33 -2.57
C GLY A 103 10.99 -12.69 -2.93
N ALA A 104 12.00 -13.53 -3.11
CA ALA A 104 13.32 -13.11 -3.55
C ALA A 104 13.86 -14.10 -4.59
N ARG A 105 14.61 -13.60 -5.57
CA ARG A 105 15.29 -14.41 -6.58
C ARG A 105 16.76 -14.61 -6.28
N THR A 106 17.31 -13.80 -5.40
CA THR A 106 18.72 -13.85 -4.96
C THR A 106 18.77 -13.75 -3.43
N LEU A 107 19.88 -14.25 -2.85
CA LEU A 107 20.13 -14.14 -1.42
C LEU A 107 20.13 -12.66 -0.97
N ALA A 108 20.81 -11.80 -1.72
CA ALA A 108 20.86 -10.37 -1.42
C ALA A 108 19.47 -9.73 -1.35
N GLN A 109 18.52 -10.12 -2.23
CA GLN A 109 17.13 -9.64 -2.14
C GLN A 109 16.41 -10.19 -0.91
N ALA A 110 16.69 -11.42 -0.51
CA ALA A 110 16.11 -11.99 0.70
C ALA A 110 16.61 -11.26 1.95
N GLU A 111 17.91 -11.04 2.03
CA GLU A 111 18.55 -10.28 3.13
C GLU A 111 18.04 -8.84 3.19
N ASP A 112 17.96 -8.14 2.05
CA ASP A 112 17.39 -6.80 1.97
C ASP A 112 15.94 -6.76 2.48
N ASN A 113 15.10 -7.66 2.01
CA ASN A 113 13.69 -7.73 2.45
C ASN A 113 13.56 -8.03 3.95
N LEU A 114 14.41 -8.90 4.51
CA LEU A 114 14.41 -9.22 5.93
C LEU A 114 14.87 -8.03 6.79
N GLY A 115 15.72 -7.17 6.28
CA GLY A 115 16.11 -5.91 6.93
C GLY A 115 14.93 -4.98 7.23
N ALA A 116 13.74 -5.22 6.63
CA ALA A 116 12.52 -4.51 6.99
C ALA A 116 12.11 -4.69 8.46
N LEU A 117 12.54 -5.77 9.11
CA LEU A 117 12.26 -6.03 10.53
C LEU A 117 12.98 -5.07 11.48
N ASP A 118 14.05 -4.44 11.01
CA ASP A 118 14.83 -3.46 11.78
C ASP A 118 14.33 -2.03 11.53
N ILE A 119 13.38 -1.82 10.60
CA ILE A 119 12.85 -0.50 10.27
C ILE A 119 11.72 -0.12 11.23
N VAL A 120 11.91 1.00 11.91
CA VAL A 120 10.88 1.61 12.76
C VAL A 120 10.40 2.91 12.09
N LEU A 121 9.18 2.91 11.59
CA LEU A 121 8.55 4.10 11.02
C LEU A 121 8.01 5.00 12.13
N SER A 122 8.39 6.28 12.11
CA SER A 122 7.77 7.29 12.97
C SER A 122 6.31 7.53 12.55
N ASP A 123 5.49 8.07 13.44
CA ASP A 123 4.09 8.42 13.15
C ASP A 123 3.98 9.37 11.96
N ALA A 124 4.91 10.33 11.82
CA ALA A 124 4.93 11.25 10.69
C ALA A 124 5.24 10.56 9.35
N GLN A 125 6.18 9.61 9.33
CA GLN A 125 6.51 8.83 8.13
C GLN A 125 5.37 7.90 7.76
N LYS A 126 4.76 7.23 8.74
CA LYS A 126 3.59 6.40 8.54
C LYS A 126 2.42 7.21 7.98
N ALA A 127 2.11 8.37 8.56
CA ALA A 127 1.04 9.24 8.07
C ALA A 127 1.27 9.71 6.62
N ARG A 128 2.52 10.01 6.23
CA ARG A 128 2.87 10.36 4.82
C ARG A 128 2.61 9.19 3.86
N LEU A 129 3.03 7.99 4.23
CA LEU A 129 2.81 6.78 3.43
C LEU A 129 1.31 6.47 3.32
N ASP A 130 0.57 6.61 4.42
CA ASP A 130 -0.87 6.43 4.48
C ASP A 130 -1.61 7.42 3.59
N ALA A 131 -1.27 8.70 3.67
CA ALA A 131 -1.88 9.75 2.85
C ALA A 131 -1.63 9.56 1.35
N ALA A 132 -0.37 9.23 0.97
CA ALA A 132 0.00 9.01 -0.42
C ALA A 132 -0.75 7.83 -1.05
N SER A 133 -1.01 6.78 -0.26
CA SER A 133 -1.60 5.52 -0.72
C SER A 133 -3.07 5.36 -0.35
N ALA A 134 -3.71 6.35 0.29
CA ALA A 134 -5.08 6.27 0.78
C ALA A 134 -6.06 5.77 -0.29
N PRO A 135 -6.84 4.72 -0.04
CA PRO A 135 -7.85 4.25 -0.99
C PRO A 135 -8.96 5.27 -1.17
N ALA A 136 -9.60 5.26 -2.33
CA ALA A 136 -10.79 6.07 -2.52
C ALA A 136 -11.92 5.56 -1.62
N PRO A 137 -12.67 6.46 -0.96
CA PRO A 137 -13.80 6.04 -0.15
C PRO A 137 -14.83 5.26 -0.99
N ILE A 138 -15.32 4.15 -0.44
CA ILE A 138 -16.38 3.33 -1.06
C ILE A 138 -17.76 3.69 -0.50
N PHE A 139 -18.83 3.11 -1.04
CA PHE A 139 -20.15 3.18 -0.42
C PHE A 139 -20.18 2.25 0.82
N PRO A 140 -20.77 2.64 1.96
CA PRO A 140 -21.52 3.90 2.19
C PRO A 140 -20.70 5.12 2.58
N GLU A 141 -19.43 4.98 2.92
CA GLU A 141 -18.57 6.07 3.42
C GLU A 141 -18.54 7.27 2.49
N ARG A 142 -18.35 7.01 1.17
CA ARG A 142 -18.36 8.07 0.16
C ARG A 142 -19.68 8.86 0.11
N PHE A 143 -20.80 8.21 0.41
CA PHE A 143 -22.12 8.87 0.45
C PHE A 143 -22.27 9.67 1.74
N ILE A 144 -21.99 9.03 2.88
CA ILE A 144 -22.11 9.64 4.22
C ILE A 144 -21.16 10.83 4.37
N GLY A 145 -19.97 10.76 3.79
CA GLY A 145 -18.97 11.85 3.82
C GLY A 145 -19.33 13.11 3.02
N ARG A 146 -20.41 13.07 2.19
CA ARG A 146 -20.84 14.26 1.43
C ARG A 146 -21.53 15.26 2.36
N PRO A 147 -21.24 16.58 2.22
CA PRO A 147 -21.84 17.61 3.10
C PRO A 147 -23.37 17.55 3.15
N MET A 148 -24.01 17.32 1.98
CA MET A 148 -25.48 17.20 1.90
C MET A 148 -26.01 15.96 2.67
N ALA A 149 -25.33 14.82 2.58
CA ALA A 149 -25.73 13.63 3.31
C ALA A 149 -25.50 13.79 4.81
N GLN A 150 -24.39 14.40 5.20
CA GLN A 150 -24.09 14.76 6.59
C GLN A 150 -25.21 15.64 7.18
N GLN A 151 -25.60 16.69 6.47
CA GLN A 151 -26.66 17.58 6.92
C GLN A 151 -28.02 16.88 6.98
N LEU A 152 -28.32 16.00 6.00
CA LEU A 152 -29.61 15.29 5.93
C LEU A 152 -29.74 14.21 7.01
N ILE A 153 -28.64 13.48 7.29
CA ILE A 153 -28.63 12.35 8.23
C ILE A 153 -28.47 12.82 9.67
N PHE A 154 -27.57 13.78 9.90
CA PHE A 154 -27.15 14.17 11.24
C PHE A 154 -27.65 15.58 11.65
N GLY A 155 -28.06 16.41 10.68
CA GLY A 155 -28.51 17.79 10.94
C GLY A 155 -27.43 18.59 11.66
N THR A 156 -27.72 19.02 12.89
CA THR A 156 -26.76 19.72 13.77
C THR A 156 -26.07 18.79 14.78
N SER A 157 -26.37 17.50 14.75
CA SER A 157 -25.75 16.52 15.66
C SER A 157 -24.29 16.27 15.30
N ARG A 158 -23.46 16.11 16.31
CA ARG A 158 -22.04 15.77 16.13
C ARG A 158 -21.86 14.28 16.37
N LEU A 159 -21.19 13.60 15.42
CA LEU A 159 -20.77 12.22 15.64
C LEU A 159 -19.55 12.22 16.56
N GLU A 160 -19.65 11.52 17.68
CA GLU A 160 -18.49 11.21 18.51
C GLU A 160 -17.96 9.83 18.10
N SER A 161 -16.65 9.76 17.83
CA SER A 161 -15.97 8.48 17.64
C SER A 161 -15.98 7.73 18.99
N ARG A 162 -16.40 6.48 18.99
CA ARG A 162 -16.14 5.59 20.13
C ARG A 162 -14.66 5.21 20.09
N GLU A 163 -13.94 5.58 21.15
CA GLU A 163 -12.58 5.08 21.40
C GLU A 163 -12.58 3.56 21.61
#